data_a85640dc9dc0dea8e4fb411ac9e50469
#
_entry.id   a85640dc9dc0dea8e4fb411ac9e50469
#
_cell.length_a   1.000
_cell.length_b   1.000
_cell.length_c   1.000
_cell.angle_alpha   90.00
_cell.angle_beta   90.00
_cell.angle_gamma   90.00
#
_symmetry.space_group_name_H-M   'P 1'
#
loop_
_entity.id
_entity.type
_entity.pdbx_description
1 polymer ?
#
loop_
_entity_poly.entity_id
_entity_poly.type
_entity_poly.pdbx_seq_one_letter_code
_entity_poly.pdbx_strand_id
1 'polypeptide(L)'
;MPAVRVVLVDDQQLVRAGFRMVIDSQPDLQVVGEASDGLAAVALVERTDCDVVLMDVRMPGVDGIEATRRITALAPAPDRTGPRVVVLTTFDLDEYVVAAIAAGASGFLLKDAPPEEMLAAVRTVHAGDAVIAASSTRRLLQHVGPMLRAEPSAAPETRLPDDLTPRELEVLECMAHGLTNGEIAARFVVSEATVKTHVGRVLAKTGSRDRVQAVVLAYTAGLVQPGEVLRDAR
;
A
#
# COMPACT_ATOMS: atom_id res chain seq x y z
N MET A 1 23.41 -0.57 3.11
CA MET A 1 22.35 -0.32 2.12
C MET A 1 22.07 1.16 2.09
N PRO A 2 21.70 1.78 0.97
CA PRO A 2 21.27 3.18 0.98
C PRO A 2 20.06 3.34 1.90
N ALA A 3 19.94 4.51 2.54
CA ALA A 3 18.81 4.81 3.41
C ALA A 3 17.52 4.95 2.57
N VAL A 4 16.39 4.52 3.13
CA VAL A 4 15.06 4.71 2.54
C VAL A 4 14.70 6.20 2.60
N ARG A 5 14.40 6.79 1.47
CA ARG A 5 14.12 8.21 1.32
C ARG A 5 12.63 8.48 1.50
N VAL A 6 12.29 9.27 2.50
CA VAL A 6 10.91 9.54 2.91
C VAL A 6 10.56 11.00 2.63
N VAL A 7 9.40 11.23 2.02
CA VAL A 7 8.76 12.54 1.93
C VAL A 7 7.62 12.60 2.95
N LEU A 8 7.55 13.69 3.71
CA LEU A 8 6.51 13.97 4.69
C LEU A 8 5.53 14.99 4.16
N VAL A 9 4.24 14.67 4.22
CA VAL A 9 3.16 15.57 3.77
C VAL A 9 2.09 15.65 4.85
N ASP A 10 1.95 16.83 5.44
CA ASP A 10 0.97 17.14 6.49
C ASP A 10 0.81 18.67 6.57
N ASP A 11 -0.37 19.20 6.81
CA ASP A 11 -0.57 20.66 6.94
C ASP A 11 -0.06 21.21 8.29
N GLN A 12 0.09 20.35 9.30
CA GLN A 12 0.54 20.71 10.63
C GLN A 12 2.07 20.64 10.76
N GLN A 13 2.73 21.80 10.87
CA GLN A 13 4.18 21.88 10.98
C GLN A 13 4.76 21.09 12.17
N LEU A 14 4.05 21.06 13.31
CA LEU A 14 4.50 20.35 14.51
C LEU A 14 4.51 18.84 14.30
N VAL A 15 3.50 18.31 13.60
CA VAL A 15 3.40 16.89 13.27
C VAL A 15 4.54 16.49 12.33
N ARG A 16 4.80 17.29 11.28
CA ARG A 16 5.92 17.03 10.36
C ARG A 16 7.26 17.04 11.09
N ALA A 17 7.48 18.02 11.97
CA ALA A 17 8.72 18.09 12.76
C ALA A 17 8.89 16.87 13.68
N GLY A 18 7.81 16.38 14.29
CA GLY A 18 7.82 15.18 15.12
C GLY A 18 8.17 13.94 14.30
N PHE A 19 7.52 13.72 13.15
CA PHE A 19 7.80 12.59 12.27
C PHE A 19 9.23 12.64 11.71
N ARG A 20 9.72 13.83 11.31
CA ARG A 20 11.10 14.01 10.88
C ARG A 20 12.09 13.56 11.96
N MET A 21 11.90 14.01 13.19
CA MET A 21 12.78 13.65 14.30
C MET A 21 12.84 12.14 14.50
N VAL A 22 11.70 11.46 14.46
CA VAL A 22 11.59 10.00 14.61
C VAL A 22 12.27 9.27 13.45
N ILE A 23 12.01 9.68 12.21
CA ILE A 23 12.54 9.03 11.01
C ILE A 23 14.05 9.24 10.91
N ASP A 24 14.52 10.49 11.05
CA ASP A 24 15.95 10.83 10.93
C ASP A 24 16.79 10.29 12.12
N SER A 25 16.14 9.81 13.20
CA SER A 25 16.83 9.07 14.27
C SER A 25 17.27 7.67 13.86
N GLN A 26 16.76 7.14 12.75
CA GLN A 26 17.05 5.80 12.28
C GLN A 26 18.17 5.81 11.22
N PRO A 27 19.20 4.94 11.33
CA PRO A 27 20.33 4.94 10.41
C PRO A 27 19.98 4.49 8.99
N ASP A 28 18.84 3.83 8.81
CA ASP A 28 18.35 3.25 7.56
C ASP A 28 17.24 4.07 6.88
N LEU A 29 16.81 5.19 7.49
CA LEU A 29 15.76 6.06 6.97
C LEU A 29 16.25 7.52 6.89
N GLN A 30 15.72 8.30 5.95
CA GLN A 30 16.04 9.72 5.79
C GLN A 30 14.85 10.49 5.24
N VAL A 31 14.50 11.63 5.87
CA VAL A 31 13.53 12.57 5.29
C VAL A 31 14.22 13.44 4.25
N VAL A 32 13.82 13.28 2.99
CA VAL A 32 14.38 14.00 1.83
C VAL A 32 13.55 15.20 1.40
N GLY A 33 12.35 15.38 1.96
CA GLY A 33 11.50 16.53 1.65
C GLY A 33 10.27 16.61 2.53
N GLU A 34 9.68 17.81 2.59
CA GLU A 34 8.42 18.09 3.29
C GLU A 34 7.50 18.92 2.42
N ALA A 35 6.19 18.69 2.54
CA ALA A 35 5.15 19.51 1.94
C ALA A 35 4.01 19.76 2.93
N SER A 36 3.33 20.90 2.80
CA SER A 36 2.23 21.31 3.68
C SER A 36 0.85 21.14 3.06
N ASP A 37 0.78 20.71 1.81
CA ASP A 37 -0.45 20.48 1.07
C ASP A 37 -0.22 19.50 -0.09
N GLY A 38 -1.33 18.99 -0.67
CA GLY A 38 -1.26 17.98 -1.71
C GLY A 38 -0.62 18.46 -3.02
N LEU A 39 -0.81 19.73 -3.39
CA LEU A 39 -0.22 20.27 -4.63
C LEU A 39 1.30 20.39 -4.49
N ALA A 40 1.76 20.91 -3.37
CA ALA A 40 3.18 21.01 -3.03
C ALA A 40 3.82 19.59 -2.96
N ALA A 41 3.08 18.61 -2.44
CA ALA A 41 3.53 17.22 -2.37
C ALA A 41 3.77 16.62 -3.78
N VAL A 42 2.83 16.77 -4.70
CA VAL A 42 2.99 16.30 -6.08
C VAL A 42 4.22 16.95 -6.74
N ALA A 43 4.31 18.29 -6.69
CA ALA A 43 5.44 19.01 -7.26
C ALA A 43 6.79 18.66 -6.60
N LEU A 44 6.79 18.30 -5.32
CA LEU A 44 7.99 17.84 -4.61
C LEU A 44 8.44 16.46 -5.10
N VAL A 45 7.50 15.51 -5.21
CA VAL A 45 7.78 14.14 -5.64
C VAL A 45 8.27 14.08 -7.09
N GLU A 46 7.75 14.93 -7.98
CA GLU A 46 8.22 15.02 -9.38
C GLU A 46 9.71 15.38 -9.50
N ARG A 47 10.24 16.16 -8.56
CA ARG A 47 11.64 16.67 -8.61
C ARG A 47 12.57 16.03 -7.60
N THR A 48 12.04 15.20 -6.70
CA THR A 48 12.80 14.62 -5.59
C THR A 48 12.72 13.10 -5.66
N ASP A 49 13.86 12.48 -5.69
CA ASP A 49 13.95 11.04 -5.56
C ASP A 49 13.51 10.59 -4.16
N CYS A 50 12.35 9.96 -4.05
CA CYS A 50 11.85 9.38 -2.80
C CYS A 50 11.34 7.94 -3.03
N ASP A 51 11.37 7.16 -1.97
CA ASP A 51 10.94 5.75 -1.99
C ASP A 51 9.57 5.59 -1.33
N VAL A 52 9.29 6.39 -0.29
CA VAL A 52 8.04 6.37 0.46
C VAL A 52 7.56 7.80 0.71
N VAL A 53 6.25 8.01 0.57
CA VAL A 53 5.56 9.26 0.94
C VAL A 53 4.62 8.96 2.10
N LEU A 54 4.78 9.66 3.22
CA LEU A 54 3.81 9.68 4.31
C LEU A 54 2.86 10.85 4.06
N MET A 55 1.60 10.56 3.77
CA MET A 55 0.61 11.50 3.26
C MET A 55 -0.56 11.67 4.21
N ASP A 56 -0.74 12.86 4.76
CA ASP A 56 -1.98 13.20 5.48
C ASP A 56 -3.17 13.21 4.53
N VAL A 57 -4.32 12.73 5.02
CA VAL A 57 -5.58 12.75 4.26
C VAL A 57 -6.14 14.16 4.18
N ARG A 58 -6.22 14.84 5.31
CA ARG A 58 -6.94 16.12 5.41
C ARG A 58 -6.01 17.31 5.33
N MET A 59 -5.94 17.91 4.16
CA MET A 59 -5.16 19.11 3.92
C MET A 59 -6.00 20.14 3.13
N PRO A 60 -5.74 21.44 3.28
CA PRO A 60 -6.39 22.50 2.51
C PRO A 60 -6.10 22.37 1.00
N GLY A 61 -7.08 22.68 0.18
CA GLY A 61 -6.92 22.69 -1.28
C GLY A 61 -6.97 21.29 -1.90
N VAL A 62 -5.84 20.76 -2.31
CA VAL A 62 -5.72 19.37 -2.78
C VAL A 62 -5.50 18.46 -1.58
N ASP A 63 -6.48 17.59 -1.31
CA ASP A 63 -6.39 16.63 -0.21
C ASP A 63 -5.39 15.50 -0.50
N GLY A 64 -5.07 14.71 0.54
CA GLY A 64 -4.07 13.65 0.42
C GLY A 64 -4.50 12.49 -0.48
N ILE A 65 -5.78 12.25 -0.67
CA ILE A 65 -6.29 11.19 -1.54
C ILE A 65 -6.08 11.59 -3.00
N GLU A 66 -6.44 12.81 -3.37
CA GLU A 66 -6.20 13.33 -4.71
C GLU A 66 -4.70 13.48 -4.99
N ALA A 67 -3.91 13.94 -4.01
CA ALA A 67 -2.45 13.97 -4.13
C ALA A 67 -1.87 12.56 -4.34
N THR A 68 -2.35 11.57 -3.58
CA THR A 68 -1.97 10.16 -3.76
C THR A 68 -2.25 9.68 -5.17
N ARG A 69 -3.46 9.93 -5.70
CA ARG A 69 -3.84 9.54 -7.07
C ARG A 69 -2.88 10.14 -8.10
N ARG A 70 -2.54 11.43 -7.98
CA ARG A 70 -1.59 12.10 -8.89
C ARG A 70 -0.19 11.52 -8.79
N ILE A 71 0.33 11.35 -7.58
CA ILE A 71 1.67 10.79 -7.34
C ILE A 71 1.77 9.37 -7.90
N THR A 72 0.75 8.56 -7.70
CA THR A 72 0.74 7.17 -8.15
C THR A 72 0.56 7.01 -9.66
N ALA A 73 0.05 8.04 -10.33
CA ALA A 73 -0.07 8.12 -11.78
C ALA A 73 1.22 8.65 -12.47
N LEU A 74 2.19 9.18 -11.70
CA LEU A 74 3.46 9.62 -12.26
C LEU A 74 4.20 8.43 -12.87
N ALA A 75 4.70 8.61 -14.09
CA ALA A 75 5.55 7.61 -14.71
C ALA A 75 6.85 7.46 -13.89
N PRO A 76 7.19 6.25 -13.46
CA PRO A 76 8.45 6.04 -12.76
C PRO A 76 9.63 6.33 -13.70
N ALA A 77 10.73 6.81 -13.14
CA ALA A 77 11.98 6.92 -13.89
C ALA A 77 12.41 5.53 -14.42
N PRO A 78 13.12 5.46 -15.55
CA PRO A 78 13.70 4.21 -16.02
C PRO A 78 14.47 3.52 -14.88
N ASP A 79 14.31 2.23 -14.75
CA ASP A 79 14.94 1.39 -13.71
C ASP A 79 14.50 1.62 -12.25
N ARG A 80 13.38 2.33 -12.03
CA ARG A 80 12.83 2.58 -10.69
C ARG A 80 11.35 2.27 -10.61
N THR A 81 10.92 1.76 -9.47
CA THR A 81 9.51 1.76 -9.09
C THR A 81 9.14 3.14 -8.56
N GLY A 82 7.97 3.68 -8.93
CA GLY A 82 7.48 4.95 -8.37
C GLY A 82 7.37 4.90 -6.83
N PRO A 83 7.31 6.06 -6.17
CA PRO A 83 7.21 6.12 -4.72
C PRO A 83 5.94 5.43 -4.22
N ARG A 84 6.03 4.77 -3.08
CA ARG A 84 4.90 4.16 -2.41
C ARG A 84 4.29 5.15 -1.42
N VAL A 85 2.97 5.25 -1.40
CA VAL A 85 2.28 6.20 -0.54
C VAL A 85 1.65 5.47 0.64
N VAL A 86 2.02 5.87 1.86
CA VAL A 86 1.35 5.47 3.11
C VAL A 86 0.49 6.64 3.56
N VAL A 87 -0.81 6.42 3.62
CA VAL A 87 -1.77 7.44 4.02
C VAL A 87 -1.86 7.48 5.55
N LEU A 88 -1.78 8.69 6.11
CA LEU A 88 -1.92 8.97 7.53
C LEU A 88 -3.29 9.58 7.81
N THR A 89 -3.96 9.12 8.86
CA THR A 89 -5.27 9.66 9.28
C THR A 89 -5.40 9.72 10.78
N THR A 90 -6.25 10.62 11.28
CA THR A 90 -6.60 10.72 12.70
C THR A 90 -7.79 9.86 13.09
N PHE A 91 -8.54 9.31 12.14
CA PHE A 91 -9.78 8.57 12.40
C PHE A 91 -9.93 7.33 11.52
N ASP A 92 -10.54 6.32 12.10
CA ASP A 92 -10.90 5.03 11.51
C ASP A 92 -12.17 5.18 10.64
N LEU A 93 -12.12 6.07 9.63
CA LEU A 93 -13.25 6.25 8.72
C LEU A 93 -13.04 5.36 7.48
N ASP A 94 -13.79 4.29 7.40
CA ASP A 94 -13.77 3.30 6.31
C ASP A 94 -13.77 3.95 4.92
N GLU A 95 -14.48 5.07 4.75
CA GLU A 95 -14.57 5.81 3.48
C GLU A 95 -13.22 6.35 2.98
N TYR A 96 -12.39 6.91 3.87
CA TYR A 96 -11.05 7.43 3.49
C TYR A 96 -10.10 6.32 3.12
N VAL A 97 -10.21 5.21 3.78
CA VAL A 97 -9.35 4.05 3.51
C VAL A 97 -9.67 3.46 2.13
N VAL A 98 -10.96 3.33 1.80
CA VAL A 98 -11.42 2.91 0.47
C VAL A 98 -10.89 3.84 -0.60
N ALA A 99 -11.10 5.14 -0.42
CA ALA A 99 -10.66 6.15 -1.37
C ALA A 99 -9.14 6.20 -1.53
N ALA A 100 -8.38 6.02 -0.43
CA ALA A 100 -6.92 5.95 -0.47
C ALA A 100 -6.41 4.74 -1.25
N ILE A 101 -7.00 3.56 -1.03
CA ILE A 101 -6.67 2.34 -1.77
C ILE A 101 -6.99 2.50 -3.25
N ALA A 102 -8.18 3.03 -3.59
CA ALA A 102 -8.56 3.30 -4.97
C ALA A 102 -7.65 4.35 -5.63
N ALA A 103 -7.13 5.31 -4.87
CA ALA A 103 -6.11 6.26 -5.32
C ALA A 103 -4.72 5.63 -5.49
N GLY A 104 -4.56 4.38 -5.05
CA GLY A 104 -3.32 3.64 -5.19
C GLY A 104 -2.39 3.72 -3.96
N ALA A 105 -2.88 4.01 -2.76
CA ALA A 105 -2.07 3.92 -1.56
C ALA A 105 -1.52 2.50 -1.33
N SER A 106 -0.28 2.41 -0.88
CA SER A 106 0.43 1.16 -0.55
C SER A 106 0.30 0.79 0.92
N GLY A 107 -0.22 1.69 1.73
CA GLY A 107 -0.41 1.49 3.17
C GLY A 107 -1.28 2.56 3.79
N PHE A 108 -1.70 2.27 5.02
CA PHE A 108 -2.54 3.12 5.82
C PHE A 108 -2.11 3.03 7.30
N LEU A 109 -2.03 4.16 7.98
CA LEU A 109 -1.60 4.24 9.36
C LEU A 109 -2.39 5.34 10.10
N LEU A 110 -2.67 5.13 11.38
CA LEU A 110 -3.21 6.17 12.23
C LEU A 110 -2.10 7.15 12.65
N LYS A 111 -2.40 8.44 12.72
CA LYS A 111 -1.43 9.48 13.13
C LYS A 111 -1.02 9.34 14.60
N ASP A 112 -1.85 8.72 15.42
CA ASP A 112 -1.58 8.42 16.84
C ASP A 112 -0.92 7.04 17.05
N ALA A 113 -0.60 6.34 15.96
CA ALA A 113 0.15 5.10 16.05
C ALA A 113 1.53 5.33 16.71
N PRO A 114 2.00 4.35 17.52
CA PRO A 114 3.33 4.43 18.11
C PRO A 114 4.41 4.66 17.05
N PRO A 115 5.47 5.43 17.37
CA PRO A 115 6.56 5.69 16.42
C PRO A 115 7.15 4.43 15.79
N GLU A 116 7.23 3.34 16.55
CA GLU A 116 7.75 2.05 16.09
C GLU A 116 6.89 1.45 14.98
N GLU A 117 5.57 1.62 15.03
CA GLU A 117 4.65 1.17 14.00
C GLU A 117 4.83 1.98 12.72
N MET A 118 5.01 3.30 12.81
CA MET A 118 5.30 4.15 11.67
C MET A 118 6.62 3.75 10.99
N LEU A 119 7.68 3.53 11.78
CA LEU A 119 8.97 3.10 11.25
C LEU A 119 8.91 1.72 10.60
N ALA A 120 8.18 0.78 11.22
CA ALA A 120 7.92 -0.54 10.65
C ALA A 120 7.12 -0.42 9.34
N ALA A 121 6.13 0.47 9.31
CA ALA A 121 5.33 0.76 8.13
C ALA A 121 6.19 1.23 6.95
N VAL A 122 7.03 2.21 7.14
CA VAL A 122 7.95 2.72 6.09
C VAL A 122 8.82 1.59 5.54
N ARG A 123 9.42 0.77 6.41
CA ARG A 123 10.28 -0.36 6.00
C ARG A 123 9.50 -1.42 5.23
N THR A 124 8.33 -1.78 5.71
CA THR A 124 7.46 -2.81 5.12
C THR A 124 6.99 -2.39 3.73
N VAL A 125 6.50 -1.15 3.59
CA VAL A 125 6.08 -0.60 2.29
C VAL A 125 7.26 -0.51 1.33
N HIS A 126 8.42 -0.06 1.78
CA HIS A 126 9.63 -0.01 0.95
C HIS A 126 10.03 -1.42 0.47
N ALA A 127 9.87 -2.46 1.28
CA ALA A 127 10.13 -3.85 0.90
C ALA A 127 9.11 -4.44 -0.11
N GLY A 128 8.03 -3.72 -0.42
CA GLY A 128 6.98 -4.17 -1.34
C GLY A 128 5.82 -4.91 -0.67
N ASP A 129 5.89 -5.07 0.65
CA ASP A 129 4.79 -5.61 1.44
C ASP A 129 3.77 -4.50 1.82
N ALA A 130 2.57 -4.89 2.19
CA ALA A 130 1.53 -3.94 2.61
C ALA A 130 1.64 -3.61 4.09
N VAL A 131 1.47 -2.34 4.42
CA VAL A 131 1.25 -1.88 5.79
C VAL A 131 -0.24 -1.63 6.02
N ILE A 132 -0.97 -2.66 5.92
CA ILE A 132 -2.24 -2.78 6.59
C ILE A 132 -2.06 -4.02 7.44
N ALA A 133 -2.17 -3.90 8.77
CA ALA A 133 -2.12 -5.07 9.64
C ALA A 133 -3.05 -6.15 9.06
N ALA A 134 -2.62 -7.40 9.01
CA ALA A 134 -3.39 -8.47 8.36
C ALA A 134 -4.85 -8.54 8.86
N SER A 135 -5.08 -8.19 10.14
CA SER A 135 -6.41 -8.06 10.74
C SER A 135 -7.20 -6.85 10.19
N SER A 136 -6.54 -5.74 9.91
CA SER A 136 -7.16 -4.53 9.35
C SER A 136 -7.40 -4.68 7.85
N THR A 137 -6.50 -5.33 7.12
CA THR A 137 -6.68 -5.67 5.70
C THR A 137 -7.93 -6.53 5.50
N ARG A 138 -8.14 -7.55 6.34
CA ARG A 138 -9.33 -8.40 6.24
C ARG A 138 -10.62 -7.61 6.51
N ARG A 139 -10.67 -6.83 7.58
CA ARG A 139 -11.84 -5.99 7.90
C ARG A 139 -12.10 -4.96 6.82
N LEU A 140 -11.04 -4.29 6.36
CA LEU A 140 -11.10 -3.30 5.30
C LEU A 140 -11.65 -3.88 4.01
N LEU A 141 -11.11 -5.01 3.56
CA LEU A 141 -11.49 -5.64 2.30
C LEU A 141 -12.89 -6.25 2.36
N GLN A 142 -13.38 -6.66 3.53
CA GLN A 142 -14.77 -7.06 3.72
C GLN A 142 -15.75 -5.89 3.52
N HIS A 143 -15.36 -4.67 3.89
CA HIS A 143 -16.17 -3.46 3.69
C HIS A 143 -15.95 -2.82 2.31
N VAL A 144 -14.73 -2.87 1.78
CA VAL A 144 -14.33 -2.26 0.49
C VAL A 144 -14.73 -3.13 -0.71
N GLY A 145 -14.65 -4.44 -0.59
CA GLY A 145 -14.97 -5.35 -1.68
C GLY A 145 -16.33 -5.11 -2.34
N PRO A 146 -17.42 -4.89 -1.60
CA PRO A 146 -18.72 -4.51 -2.16
C PRO A 146 -18.70 -3.13 -2.83
N MET A 147 -17.95 -2.15 -2.29
CA MET A 147 -17.89 -0.78 -2.81
C MET A 147 -17.07 -0.69 -4.10
N LEU A 148 -15.99 -1.44 -4.21
CA LEU A 148 -15.19 -1.53 -5.45
C LEU A 148 -15.97 -2.16 -6.62
N ARG A 149 -17.05 -2.91 -6.33
CA ARG A 149 -17.95 -3.49 -7.34
C ARG A 149 -19.18 -2.62 -7.62
N ALA A 150 -19.50 -1.66 -6.76
CA ALA A 150 -20.75 -0.88 -6.82
C ALA A 150 -20.66 0.32 -7.79
N GLU A 151 -19.51 0.65 -8.33
CA GLU A 151 -19.40 1.62 -9.42
C GLU A 151 -19.67 0.89 -10.76
N PRO A 152 -20.86 1.02 -11.37
CA PRO A 152 -21.10 0.55 -12.72
C PRO A 152 -20.54 1.57 -13.73
N SER A 153 -19.27 1.84 -13.64
CA SER A 153 -18.55 2.49 -14.73
C SER A 153 -18.17 1.41 -15.73
N ALA A 154 -18.34 1.67 -17.02
CA ALA A 154 -17.97 0.80 -18.13
C ALA A 154 -16.43 0.62 -18.21
N ALA A 155 -15.83 0.18 -17.13
CA ALA A 155 -14.44 -0.28 -17.09
C ALA A 155 -14.38 -1.69 -17.67
N PRO A 156 -13.37 -2.02 -18.51
CA PRO A 156 -13.20 -3.36 -19.02
C PRO A 156 -13.15 -4.35 -17.85
N GLU A 157 -13.81 -5.51 -18.00
CA GLU A 157 -13.75 -6.60 -17.02
C GLU A 157 -12.31 -6.83 -16.61
N THR A 158 -11.99 -6.48 -15.36
CA THR A 158 -10.65 -6.68 -14.82
C THR A 158 -10.42 -8.17 -14.71
N ARG A 159 -9.57 -8.72 -15.58
CA ARG A 159 -9.22 -10.14 -15.60
C ARG A 159 -7.85 -10.36 -15.00
N LEU A 160 -7.69 -11.48 -14.31
CA LEU A 160 -6.37 -11.95 -13.91
C LEU A 160 -5.57 -12.35 -15.15
N PRO A 161 -4.24 -12.13 -15.16
CA PRO A 161 -3.38 -12.61 -16.23
C PRO A 161 -3.44 -14.14 -16.38
N ASP A 162 -3.54 -14.62 -17.62
CA ASP A 162 -3.63 -16.05 -17.94
C ASP A 162 -2.33 -16.83 -17.65
N ASP A 163 -1.21 -16.12 -17.47
CA ASP A 163 0.12 -16.68 -17.22
C ASP A 163 0.45 -16.90 -15.73
N LEU A 164 -0.48 -16.62 -14.83
CA LEU A 164 -0.35 -16.97 -13.43
C LEU A 164 -0.34 -18.49 -13.25
N THR A 165 0.71 -19.01 -12.63
CA THR A 165 0.76 -20.44 -12.30
C THR A 165 -0.24 -20.78 -11.19
N PRO A 166 -0.66 -22.07 -11.05
CA PRO A 166 -1.54 -22.47 -9.94
C PRO A 166 -1.02 -22.03 -8.57
N ARG A 167 0.30 -22.12 -8.35
CA ARG A 167 0.93 -21.71 -7.09
C ARG A 167 0.89 -20.20 -6.86
N GLU A 168 1.04 -19.42 -7.89
CA GLU A 168 0.93 -17.96 -7.81
C GLU A 168 -0.53 -17.52 -7.57
N LEU A 169 -1.50 -18.20 -8.13
CA LEU A 169 -2.93 -17.99 -7.83
C LEU A 169 -3.25 -18.31 -6.35
N GLU A 170 -2.78 -19.45 -5.84
CA GLU A 170 -2.94 -19.81 -4.42
C GLU A 170 -2.30 -18.78 -3.48
N VAL A 171 -1.12 -18.26 -3.84
CA VAL A 171 -0.46 -17.20 -3.07
C VAL A 171 -1.28 -15.91 -3.13
N LEU A 172 -1.79 -15.52 -4.31
CA LEU A 172 -2.63 -14.33 -4.46
C LEU A 172 -3.93 -14.46 -3.66
N GLU A 173 -4.55 -15.64 -3.66
CA GLU A 173 -5.73 -15.93 -2.84
C GLU A 173 -5.43 -15.79 -1.34
N CYS A 174 -4.32 -16.35 -0.87
CA CYS A 174 -3.87 -16.17 0.52
C CYS A 174 -3.61 -14.70 0.87
N MET A 175 -3.00 -13.94 -0.05
CA MET A 175 -2.80 -12.50 0.11
C MET A 175 -4.14 -11.77 0.25
N ALA A 176 -5.11 -12.09 -0.58
CA ALA A 176 -6.45 -11.50 -0.57
C ALA A 176 -7.22 -11.84 0.71
N HIS A 177 -6.97 -12.99 1.31
CA HIS A 177 -7.49 -13.34 2.63
C HIS A 177 -6.71 -12.70 3.81
N GLY A 178 -5.71 -11.88 3.53
CA GLY A 178 -4.96 -11.09 4.52
C GLY A 178 -3.86 -11.88 5.24
N LEU A 179 -3.42 -13.04 4.73
CA LEU A 179 -2.32 -13.79 5.34
C LEU A 179 -1.00 -13.08 5.13
N THR A 180 -0.17 -13.01 6.15
CA THR A 180 1.23 -12.56 6.07
C THR A 180 2.10 -13.56 5.31
N ASN A 181 3.29 -13.17 4.88
CA ASN A 181 4.22 -14.09 4.23
C ASN A 181 4.59 -15.27 5.14
N GLY A 182 4.70 -15.05 6.46
CA GLY A 182 4.94 -16.11 7.45
C GLY A 182 3.78 -17.10 7.55
N GLU A 183 2.53 -16.63 7.57
CA GLU A 183 1.33 -17.49 7.59
C GLU A 183 1.19 -18.28 6.28
N ILE A 184 1.48 -17.66 5.13
CA ILE A 184 1.51 -18.35 3.83
C ILE A 184 2.61 -19.41 3.81
N ALA A 185 3.81 -19.09 4.35
CA ALA A 185 4.91 -20.03 4.45
C ALA A 185 4.55 -21.24 5.31
N ALA A 186 3.93 -21.01 6.49
CA ALA A 186 3.43 -22.06 7.36
C ALA A 186 2.37 -22.93 6.66
N ARG A 187 1.38 -22.31 5.99
CA ARG A 187 0.31 -23.01 5.25
C ARG A 187 0.85 -23.90 4.15
N PHE A 188 1.85 -23.46 3.43
CA PHE A 188 2.42 -24.17 2.28
C PHE A 188 3.65 -25.02 2.62
N VAL A 189 4.08 -25.02 3.89
CA VAL A 189 5.27 -25.75 4.38
C VAL A 189 6.51 -25.38 3.57
N VAL A 190 6.74 -24.08 3.38
CA VAL A 190 7.90 -23.51 2.67
C VAL A 190 8.55 -22.40 3.49
N SER A 191 9.70 -21.88 3.04
CA SER A 191 10.32 -20.73 3.69
C SER A 191 9.62 -19.41 3.32
N GLU A 192 9.69 -18.39 4.19
CA GLU A 192 9.21 -17.05 3.85
C GLU A 192 9.92 -16.46 2.63
N ALA A 193 11.20 -16.79 2.41
CA ALA A 193 11.95 -16.38 1.23
C ALA A 193 11.32 -16.95 -0.06
N THR A 194 10.83 -18.19 -0.02
CA THR A 194 10.08 -18.81 -1.11
C THR A 194 8.78 -18.08 -1.37
N VAL A 195 8.03 -17.74 -0.31
CA VAL A 195 6.79 -16.96 -0.42
C VAL A 195 7.06 -15.58 -1.03
N LYS A 196 8.09 -14.86 -0.55
CA LYS A 196 8.50 -13.56 -1.13
C LYS A 196 8.78 -13.66 -2.62
N THR A 197 9.41 -14.75 -3.07
CA THR A 197 9.64 -14.99 -4.49
C THR A 197 8.34 -15.16 -5.27
N HIS A 198 7.37 -15.90 -4.75
CA HIS A 198 6.05 -16.05 -5.38
C HIS A 198 5.27 -14.73 -5.39
N VAL A 199 5.27 -13.99 -4.27
CA VAL A 199 4.67 -12.65 -4.20
C VAL A 199 5.26 -11.72 -5.25
N GLY A 200 6.59 -11.64 -5.36
CA GLY A 200 7.27 -10.84 -6.39
C GLY A 200 6.84 -11.21 -7.82
N ARG A 201 6.69 -12.51 -8.11
CA ARG A 201 6.20 -12.98 -9.42
C ARG A 201 4.73 -12.61 -9.66
N VAL A 202 3.88 -12.75 -8.64
CA VAL A 202 2.48 -12.31 -8.70
C VAL A 202 2.43 -10.82 -9.03
N LEU A 203 3.15 -9.97 -8.29
CA LEU A 203 3.19 -8.53 -8.54
C LEU A 203 3.65 -8.21 -9.96
N ALA A 204 4.72 -8.84 -10.43
CA ALA A 204 5.26 -8.62 -11.78
C ALA A 204 4.26 -9.02 -12.87
N LYS A 205 3.63 -10.19 -12.76
CA LYS A 205 2.66 -10.68 -13.75
C LYS A 205 1.35 -9.90 -13.76
N THR A 206 0.87 -9.52 -12.58
CA THR A 206 -0.37 -8.72 -12.46
C THR A 206 -0.15 -7.24 -12.76
N GLY A 207 1.09 -6.77 -12.94
CA GLY A 207 1.40 -5.36 -13.06
C GLY A 207 1.11 -4.57 -11.79
N SER A 208 0.91 -5.26 -10.66
CA SER A 208 0.64 -4.65 -9.37
C SER A 208 1.93 -4.11 -8.78
N ARG A 209 1.95 -2.83 -8.40
CA ARG A 209 3.15 -2.20 -7.85
C ARG A 209 3.47 -2.65 -6.42
N ASP A 210 2.47 -3.13 -5.69
CA ASP A 210 2.58 -3.62 -4.32
C ASP A 210 1.47 -4.63 -3.99
N ARG A 211 1.56 -5.18 -2.76
CA ARG A 211 0.62 -6.18 -2.27
C ARG A 211 -0.83 -5.66 -2.19
N VAL A 212 -1.04 -4.39 -1.83
CA VAL A 212 -2.39 -3.81 -1.72
C VAL A 212 -3.08 -3.85 -3.08
N GLN A 213 -2.37 -3.43 -4.13
CA GLN A 213 -2.90 -3.41 -5.49
C GLN A 213 -3.17 -4.82 -6.03
N ALA A 214 -2.33 -5.80 -5.70
CA ALA A 214 -2.58 -7.20 -6.06
C ALA A 214 -3.85 -7.75 -5.37
N VAL A 215 -4.06 -7.39 -4.11
CA VAL A 215 -5.27 -7.77 -3.38
C VAL A 215 -6.51 -7.09 -3.95
N VAL A 216 -6.46 -5.79 -4.26
CA VAL A 216 -7.55 -5.09 -4.96
C VAL A 216 -7.89 -5.79 -6.27
N LEU A 217 -6.88 -6.15 -7.06
CA LEU A 217 -7.06 -6.89 -8.31
C LEU A 217 -7.75 -8.25 -8.07
N ALA A 218 -7.35 -9.01 -7.04
CA ALA A 218 -7.96 -10.29 -6.71
C ALA A 218 -9.46 -10.17 -6.43
N TYR A 219 -9.87 -9.13 -5.70
CA TYR A 219 -11.29 -8.85 -5.43
C TYR A 219 -12.05 -8.35 -6.65
N THR A 220 -11.48 -7.43 -7.42
CA THR A 220 -12.14 -6.88 -8.63
C THR A 220 -12.25 -7.89 -9.76
N ALA A 221 -11.28 -8.79 -9.90
CA ALA A 221 -11.31 -9.90 -10.84
C ALA A 221 -12.17 -11.09 -10.37
N GLY A 222 -12.73 -11.04 -9.14
CA GLY A 222 -13.61 -12.08 -8.60
C GLY A 222 -12.89 -13.36 -8.16
N LEU A 223 -11.57 -13.33 -7.97
CA LEU A 223 -10.82 -14.48 -7.42
C LEU A 223 -11.28 -14.82 -6.00
N VAL A 224 -11.59 -13.80 -5.20
CA VAL A 224 -12.06 -13.92 -3.82
C VAL A 224 -13.32 -13.07 -3.63
N GLN A 225 -14.27 -13.58 -2.84
CA GLN A 225 -15.48 -12.82 -2.49
C GLN A 225 -15.43 -12.30 -1.06
N PRO A 226 -16.01 -11.12 -0.79
CA PRO A 226 -16.13 -10.62 0.57
C PRO A 226 -16.87 -11.61 1.47
N GLY A 227 -16.27 -11.95 2.62
CA GLY A 227 -16.84 -12.92 3.56
C GLY A 227 -16.53 -14.39 3.26
N GLU A 228 -15.85 -14.69 2.16
CA GLU A 228 -15.39 -16.05 1.87
C GLU A 228 -14.26 -16.43 2.86
N VAL A 229 -14.36 -17.63 3.41
CA VAL A 229 -13.33 -18.21 4.29
C VAL A 229 -12.35 -19.01 3.44
N LEU A 230 -11.07 -18.81 3.66
CA LEU A 230 -10.02 -19.56 2.96
C LEU A 230 -10.23 -21.05 3.19
N ARG A 231 -10.41 -21.81 2.11
CA ARG A 231 -10.54 -23.27 2.22
C ARG A 231 -9.21 -23.88 2.63
N ASP A 232 -9.25 -24.87 3.52
CA ASP A 232 -8.04 -25.61 3.87
C ASP A 232 -7.45 -26.26 2.62
N ALA A 233 -6.13 -26.12 2.45
CA ALA A 233 -5.42 -26.79 1.36
C ALA A 233 -5.59 -28.30 1.52
N ARG A 234 -6.12 -28.96 0.49
CA ARG A 234 -6.13 -30.42 0.40
C ARG A 234 -4.75 -30.95 0.06
#